data_0ef368d83b0c68b42e6d4ab0874dc5e9
#
_entry.id   0ef368d83b0c68b42e6d4ab0874dc5e9
#
_cell.length_a   1.000
_cell.length_b   1.000
_cell.length_c   1.000
_cell.angle_alpha   90.00
_cell.angle_beta   90.00
_cell.angle_gamma   90.00
#
_symmetry.space_group_name_H-M   'P 1'
#
loop_
_entity.id
_entity.type
_entity.pdbx_description
1 polymer ?
#
loop_
_entity_poly.entity_id
_entity_poly.type
_entity_poly.pdbx_seq_one_letter_code
_entity_poly.pdbx_strand_id
1 'polypeptide(L)'
;MINKINKSILIFSVFAFGFFISNLLRSITATLTPALSTEFNLSAANLGLLAGGYFLGFSLMQIPTGMLLDRFGPKKVIGYLLIIALIGTISFAFAKSFAGLLISRIFIGVGVAACLMGPLTGYRVWFEEKYQQRANSWMLMVANFGFVASTLPVQILLPIIGWRSIFLIIASLILISIILISILIPSWETKRDEDQNNNLQNLSHIWKNKFFISLVPLAFFNYGGVQAIQTLWAGPWMLNVTGYDAIQSATGLFWINVTMLFSFLIWGYFLPKLSSKGIDSMRIVKFTLPVSYIILFLIVIMGDKAGATMFTPVSYTHLTLPTRFSV
;
A
#
# COMPACT_ATOMS: atom_id res chain seq x y z
N MET A 1 24.08 -14.59 20.41
CA MET A 1 23.79 -14.37 18.97
C MET A 1 22.37 -14.82 18.60
N ILE A 2 21.96 -16.05 18.95
CA ILE A 2 20.62 -16.60 18.66
C ILE A 2 19.48 -15.73 19.19
N ASN A 3 19.60 -15.18 20.41
CA ASN A 3 18.56 -14.32 21.01
C ASN A 3 18.34 -12.98 20.27
N LYS A 4 19.37 -12.41 19.64
CA LYS A 4 19.29 -11.12 18.91
C LYS A 4 18.62 -11.29 17.55
N ILE A 5 18.90 -12.40 16.86
CA ILE A 5 18.29 -12.76 15.57
C ILE A 5 16.79 -13.04 15.77
N ASN A 6 16.42 -13.81 16.80
CA ASN A 6 15.02 -14.09 17.11
C ASN A 6 14.22 -12.82 17.41
N LYS A 7 14.82 -11.85 18.12
CA LYS A 7 14.20 -10.55 18.41
C LYS A 7 13.97 -9.74 17.14
N SER A 8 14.93 -9.71 16.21
CA SER A 8 14.78 -9.00 14.93
C SER A 8 13.69 -9.62 14.05
N ILE A 9 13.63 -10.95 13.98
CA ILE A 9 12.56 -11.65 13.24
C ILE A 9 11.20 -11.34 13.86
N LEU A 10 11.09 -11.34 15.18
CA LEU A 10 9.85 -11.01 15.87
C LEU A 10 9.37 -9.58 15.56
N ILE A 11 10.28 -8.59 15.68
CA ILE A 11 9.98 -7.20 15.37
C ILE A 11 9.54 -7.06 13.90
N PHE A 12 10.26 -7.72 12.97
CA PHE A 12 9.89 -7.74 11.55
C PHE A 12 8.48 -8.30 11.36
N SER A 13 8.17 -9.47 11.92
CA SER A 13 6.89 -10.15 11.73
C SER A 13 5.72 -9.33 12.24
N VAL A 14 5.87 -8.69 13.40
CA VAL A 14 4.83 -7.83 13.99
C VAL A 14 4.53 -6.63 13.10
N PHE A 15 5.56 -5.95 12.60
CA PHE A 15 5.37 -4.82 11.69
C PHE A 15 4.86 -5.25 10.30
N ALA A 16 5.36 -6.37 9.79
CA ALA A 16 4.93 -6.93 8.52
C ALA A 16 3.45 -7.30 8.54
N PHE A 17 2.95 -7.81 9.67
CA PHE A 17 1.52 -8.09 9.86
C PHE A 17 0.67 -6.82 9.80
N GLY A 18 1.07 -5.73 10.46
CA GLY A 18 0.38 -4.44 10.37
C GLY A 18 0.38 -3.87 8.94
N PHE A 19 1.49 -4.02 8.22
CA PHE A 19 1.60 -3.54 6.84
C PHE A 19 0.80 -4.41 5.86
N PHE A 20 0.73 -5.72 6.08
CA PHE A 20 -0.17 -6.62 5.36
C PHE A 20 -1.62 -6.14 5.46
N ILE A 21 -2.12 -5.86 6.68
CA ILE A 21 -3.48 -5.36 6.91
C ILE A 21 -3.70 -4.02 6.20
N SER A 22 -2.72 -3.10 6.26
CA SER A 22 -2.78 -1.82 5.57
C SER A 22 -3.02 -1.97 4.07
N ASN A 23 -2.31 -2.90 3.41
CA ASN A 23 -2.46 -3.12 1.97
C ASN A 23 -3.73 -3.90 1.61
N LEU A 24 -4.18 -4.81 2.47
CA LEU A 24 -5.48 -5.45 2.34
C LEU A 24 -6.61 -4.41 2.36
N LEU A 25 -6.62 -3.50 3.34
CA LEU A 25 -7.60 -2.42 3.45
C LEU A 25 -7.53 -1.43 2.28
N ARG A 26 -6.35 -1.21 1.72
CA ARG A 26 -6.13 -0.31 0.57
C ARG A 26 -6.87 -0.79 -0.67
N SER A 27 -6.80 -2.06 -0.98
CA SER A 27 -7.28 -2.63 -2.26
C SER A 27 -8.63 -3.35 -2.18
N ILE A 28 -9.14 -3.64 -0.98
CA ILE A 28 -10.36 -4.42 -0.80
C ILE A 28 -11.60 -3.79 -1.49
N THR A 29 -11.60 -2.47 -1.70
CA THR A 29 -12.72 -1.76 -2.34
C THR A 29 -12.97 -2.24 -3.77
N ALA A 30 -11.93 -2.57 -4.52
CA ALA A 30 -12.07 -3.08 -5.89
C ALA A 30 -12.91 -4.36 -5.93
N THR A 31 -12.68 -5.28 -4.99
CA THR A 31 -13.42 -6.55 -4.88
C THR A 31 -14.85 -6.35 -4.35
N LEU A 32 -15.05 -5.38 -3.46
CA LEU A 32 -16.36 -5.12 -2.85
C LEU A 32 -17.26 -4.20 -3.70
N THR A 33 -16.73 -3.63 -4.79
CA THR A 33 -17.47 -2.71 -5.67
C THR A 33 -18.86 -3.21 -6.03
N PRO A 34 -19.08 -4.47 -6.50
CA PRO A 34 -20.41 -4.93 -6.87
C PRO A 34 -21.39 -4.91 -5.68
N ALA A 35 -20.96 -5.43 -4.53
CA ALA A 35 -21.81 -5.52 -3.34
C ALA A 35 -22.20 -4.13 -2.79
N LEU A 36 -21.21 -3.21 -2.72
CA LEU A 36 -21.46 -1.86 -2.24
C LEU A 36 -22.29 -1.03 -3.23
N SER A 37 -22.06 -1.19 -4.55
CA SER A 37 -22.84 -0.50 -5.57
C SER A 37 -24.31 -0.92 -5.53
N THR A 38 -24.58 -2.20 -5.37
CA THR A 38 -25.96 -2.72 -5.28
C THR A 38 -26.66 -2.23 -4.01
N GLU A 39 -25.99 -2.28 -2.86
CA GLU A 39 -26.61 -1.92 -1.59
C GLU A 39 -26.86 -0.42 -1.41
N PHE A 40 -25.91 0.42 -1.87
CA PHE A 40 -25.96 1.87 -1.68
C PHE A 40 -26.27 2.65 -2.95
N ASN A 41 -26.59 1.99 -4.07
CA ASN A 41 -26.82 2.61 -5.39
C ASN A 41 -25.68 3.56 -5.81
N LEU A 42 -24.42 3.10 -5.68
CA LEU A 42 -23.26 3.94 -5.91
C LEU A 42 -22.99 4.13 -7.41
N SER A 43 -22.83 5.40 -7.81
CA SER A 43 -22.33 5.75 -9.13
C SER A 43 -20.81 5.51 -9.23
N ALA A 44 -20.26 5.51 -10.45
CA ALA A 44 -18.81 5.46 -10.67
C ALA A 44 -18.06 6.61 -9.96
N ALA A 45 -18.67 7.81 -9.89
CA ALA A 45 -18.13 8.95 -9.15
C ALA A 45 -18.06 8.66 -7.64
N ASN A 46 -19.10 8.06 -7.07
CA ASN A 46 -19.14 7.69 -5.66
C ASN A 46 -18.09 6.62 -5.33
N LEU A 47 -17.86 5.65 -6.21
CA LEU A 47 -16.81 4.65 -6.05
C LEU A 47 -15.43 5.29 -6.10
N GLY A 48 -15.21 6.23 -7.02
CA GLY A 48 -13.99 7.04 -7.08
C GLY A 48 -13.74 7.83 -5.80
N LEU A 49 -14.78 8.47 -5.25
CA LEU A 49 -14.69 9.20 -3.98
C LEU A 49 -14.42 8.25 -2.80
N LEU A 50 -15.02 7.07 -2.78
CA LEU A 50 -14.82 6.08 -1.72
C LEU A 50 -13.38 5.57 -1.67
N ALA A 51 -12.78 5.28 -2.83
CA ALA A 51 -11.38 4.94 -2.93
C ALA A 51 -10.49 6.16 -2.63
N GLY A 52 -10.83 7.33 -3.19
CA GLY A 52 -10.12 8.59 -2.97
C GLY A 52 -10.09 9.01 -1.51
N GLY A 53 -11.16 8.76 -0.74
CA GLY A 53 -11.23 9.04 0.70
C GLY A 53 -10.14 8.34 1.51
N TYR A 54 -9.86 7.07 1.18
CA TYR A 54 -8.73 6.35 1.80
C TYR A 54 -7.39 7.05 1.50
N PHE A 55 -7.14 7.36 0.22
CA PHE A 55 -5.88 8.00 -0.19
C PHE A 55 -5.76 9.43 0.33
N LEU A 56 -6.86 10.17 0.46
CA LEU A 56 -6.88 11.49 1.08
C LEU A 56 -6.42 11.42 2.53
N GLY A 57 -7.03 10.57 3.35
CA GLY A 57 -6.63 10.38 4.75
C GLY A 57 -5.18 9.92 4.88
N PHE A 58 -4.77 8.95 4.06
CA PHE A 58 -3.41 8.43 4.02
C PHE A 58 -2.38 9.52 3.67
N SER A 59 -2.64 10.30 2.61
CA SER A 59 -1.70 11.31 2.11
C SER A 59 -1.55 12.50 3.07
N LEU A 60 -2.65 12.97 3.65
CA LEU A 60 -2.63 14.07 4.63
C LEU A 60 -1.80 13.71 5.86
N MET A 61 -1.76 12.43 6.23
CA MET A 61 -0.99 11.96 7.38
C MET A 61 0.48 11.66 7.09
N GLN A 62 0.96 11.67 5.82
CA GLN A 62 2.36 11.31 5.53
C GLN A 62 3.38 12.24 6.21
N ILE A 63 3.19 13.56 6.08
CA ILE A 63 4.09 14.54 6.70
C ILE A 63 3.96 14.52 8.23
N PRO A 64 2.77 14.62 8.84
CA PRO A 64 2.61 14.49 10.29
C PRO A 64 3.18 13.18 10.84
N THR A 65 2.99 12.07 10.15
CA THR A 65 3.50 10.75 10.57
C THR A 65 5.02 10.74 10.65
N GLY A 66 5.73 11.35 9.68
CA GLY A 66 7.19 11.47 9.74
C GLY A 66 7.63 12.21 11.02
N MET A 67 7.05 13.38 11.28
CA MET A 67 7.36 14.18 12.47
C MET A 67 7.03 13.44 13.78
N LEU A 68 5.91 12.72 13.82
CA LEU A 68 5.51 11.94 14.99
C LEU A 68 6.46 10.75 15.22
N LEU A 69 6.90 10.08 14.15
CA LEU A 69 7.85 8.96 14.23
C LEU A 69 9.19 9.40 14.79
N ASP A 70 9.71 10.55 14.34
CA ASP A 70 10.96 11.10 14.85
C ASP A 70 10.85 11.48 16.34
N ARG A 71 9.69 12.00 16.77
CA ARG A 71 9.49 12.45 18.14
C ARG A 71 9.12 11.34 19.11
N PHE A 72 8.20 10.44 18.74
CA PHE A 72 7.59 9.46 19.67
C PHE A 72 7.99 8.02 19.37
N GLY A 73 8.63 7.79 18.23
CA GLY A 73 9.07 6.48 17.75
C GLY A 73 7.96 5.59 17.21
N PRO A 74 8.34 4.53 16.50
CA PRO A 74 7.40 3.71 15.72
C PRO A 74 6.37 2.97 16.58
N LYS A 75 6.73 2.47 17.77
CA LYS A 75 5.81 1.73 18.64
C LYS A 75 4.56 2.53 18.99
N LYS A 76 4.73 3.76 19.50
CA LYS A 76 3.63 4.61 19.93
C LYS A 76 2.82 5.11 18.74
N VAL A 77 3.51 5.60 17.71
CA VAL A 77 2.85 6.22 16.56
C VAL A 77 2.01 5.22 15.79
N ILE A 78 2.55 4.05 15.47
CA ILE A 78 1.78 3.00 14.78
C ILE A 78 0.62 2.54 15.65
N GLY A 79 0.86 2.32 16.97
CA GLY A 79 -0.19 1.90 17.89
C GLY A 79 -1.38 2.86 17.93
N TYR A 80 -1.14 4.15 18.12
CA TYR A 80 -2.21 5.16 18.16
C TYR A 80 -2.92 5.34 16.81
N LEU A 81 -2.18 5.33 15.70
CA LEU A 81 -2.79 5.44 14.39
C LEU A 81 -3.62 4.19 14.05
N LEU A 82 -3.18 2.99 14.41
CA LEU A 82 -3.97 1.78 14.23
C LEU A 82 -5.27 1.78 15.04
N ILE A 83 -5.35 2.47 16.18
CA ILE A 83 -6.62 2.68 16.89
C ILE A 83 -7.60 3.47 16.03
N ILE A 84 -7.13 4.51 15.32
CA ILE A 84 -7.96 5.27 14.38
C ILE A 84 -8.41 4.36 13.22
N ALA A 85 -7.52 3.51 12.70
CA ALA A 85 -7.88 2.53 11.67
C ALA A 85 -8.92 1.53 12.17
N LEU A 86 -8.81 1.07 13.41
CA LEU A 86 -9.76 0.16 14.04
C LEU A 86 -11.16 0.80 14.12
N ILE A 87 -11.24 2.02 14.62
CA ILE A 87 -12.49 2.79 14.70
C ILE A 87 -13.08 2.97 13.30
N GLY A 88 -12.26 3.39 12.31
CA GLY A 88 -12.68 3.54 10.93
C GLY A 88 -13.19 2.22 10.32
N THR A 89 -12.51 1.10 10.59
CA THR A 89 -12.89 -0.21 10.06
C THR A 89 -14.21 -0.72 10.66
N ILE A 90 -14.40 -0.53 11.96
CA ILE A 90 -15.67 -0.84 12.64
C ILE A 90 -16.77 0.07 12.12
N SER A 91 -16.53 1.38 12.02
CA SER A 91 -17.51 2.34 11.47
C SER A 91 -17.91 2.00 10.05
N PHE A 92 -16.99 1.52 9.22
CA PHE A 92 -17.26 1.07 7.87
C PHE A 92 -18.24 -0.12 7.88
N ALA A 93 -18.00 -1.13 8.74
CA ALA A 93 -18.86 -2.30 8.85
C ALA A 93 -20.32 -1.97 9.23
N PHE A 94 -20.50 -0.90 10.04
CA PHE A 94 -21.84 -0.46 10.50
C PHE A 94 -22.42 0.71 9.68
N ALA A 95 -21.73 1.13 8.61
CA ALA A 95 -22.21 2.24 7.77
C ALA A 95 -23.57 1.91 7.11
N LYS A 96 -24.48 2.89 7.14
CA LYS A 96 -25.82 2.83 6.54
C LYS A 96 -26.00 3.83 5.41
N SER A 97 -24.97 4.60 5.10
CA SER A 97 -25.00 5.65 4.06
C SER A 97 -23.65 5.78 3.39
N PHE A 98 -23.64 6.34 2.17
CA PHE A 98 -22.40 6.66 1.45
C PHE A 98 -21.47 7.57 2.26
N ALA A 99 -22.01 8.59 2.93
CA ALA A 99 -21.22 9.49 3.76
C ALA A 99 -20.53 8.75 4.92
N GLY A 100 -21.22 7.81 5.56
CA GLY A 100 -20.62 6.94 6.58
C GLY A 100 -19.47 6.07 6.04
N LEU A 101 -19.66 5.47 4.86
CA LEU A 101 -18.59 4.73 4.18
C LEU A 101 -17.38 5.61 3.87
N LEU A 102 -17.61 6.81 3.32
CA LEU A 102 -16.56 7.75 2.92
C LEU A 102 -15.74 8.24 4.12
N ILE A 103 -16.41 8.68 5.19
CA ILE A 103 -15.74 9.12 6.42
C ILE A 103 -14.92 7.97 7.02
N SER A 104 -15.49 6.78 7.08
CA SER A 104 -14.79 5.59 7.57
C SER A 104 -13.53 5.29 6.75
N ARG A 105 -13.58 5.46 5.43
CA ARG A 105 -12.42 5.30 4.55
C ARG A 105 -11.31 6.32 4.84
N ILE A 106 -11.67 7.57 5.11
CA ILE A 106 -10.70 8.60 5.51
C ILE A 106 -10.01 8.19 6.82
N PHE A 107 -10.76 7.76 7.84
CA PHE A 107 -10.19 7.30 9.11
C PHE A 107 -9.30 6.06 8.94
N ILE A 108 -9.69 5.10 8.11
CA ILE A 108 -8.85 3.95 7.78
C ILE A 108 -7.54 4.44 7.15
N GLY A 109 -7.59 5.34 6.16
CA GLY A 109 -6.42 5.89 5.50
C GLY A 109 -5.46 6.59 6.47
N VAL A 110 -6.00 7.47 7.33
CA VAL A 110 -5.25 8.13 8.42
C VAL A 110 -4.59 7.09 9.32
N GLY A 111 -5.36 6.10 9.76
CA GLY A 111 -4.90 5.13 10.75
C GLY A 111 -3.81 4.16 10.27
N VAL A 112 -3.73 3.89 8.97
CA VAL A 112 -2.69 2.99 8.40
C VAL A 112 -1.48 3.73 7.85
N ALA A 113 -1.44 5.07 7.92
CA ALA A 113 -0.40 5.90 7.30
C ALA A 113 1.01 5.57 7.80
N ALA A 114 1.17 5.17 9.07
CA ALA A 114 2.46 4.81 9.65
C ALA A 114 2.92 3.37 9.37
N CYS A 115 2.08 2.52 8.79
CA CYS A 115 2.37 1.08 8.68
C CYS A 115 3.56 0.73 7.77
N LEU A 116 4.01 1.63 6.90
CA LEU A 116 5.24 1.50 6.14
C LEU A 116 6.39 2.28 6.78
N MET A 117 6.21 3.58 7.01
CA MET A 117 7.29 4.47 7.48
C MET A 117 7.76 4.11 8.89
N GLY A 118 6.84 3.71 9.77
CA GLY A 118 7.18 3.31 11.13
C GLY A 118 8.16 2.13 11.22
N PRO A 119 7.90 1.00 10.55
CA PRO A 119 8.87 -0.09 10.45
C PRO A 119 10.22 0.33 9.89
N LEU A 120 10.25 1.11 8.80
CA LEU A 120 11.50 1.59 8.18
C LEU A 120 12.32 2.42 9.17
N THR A 121 11.67 3.28 9.96
CA THR A 121 12.32 4.03 11.04
C THR A 121 12.81 3.09 12.14
N GLY A 122 12.01 2.11 12.55
CA GLY A 122 12.38 1.12 13.57
C GLY A 122 13.57 0.24 13.16
N TYR A 123 13.63 -0.17 11.91
CA TYR A 123 14.74 -1.01 11.43
C TYR A 123 16.08 -0.31 11.48
N ARG A 124 16.13 1.02 11.32
CA ARG A 124 17.38 1.81 11.47
C ARG A 124 17.97 1.69 12.88
N VAL A 125 17.15 1.46 13.88
CA VAL A 125 17.59 1.38 15.29
C VAL A 125 17.77 -0.04 15.77
N TRP A 126 16.87 -0.95 15.41
CA TRP A 126 16.85 -2.31 15.98
C TRP A 126 17.56 -3.36 15.14
N PHE A 127 17.89 -3.02 13.86
CA PHE A 127 18.55 -3.95 12.95
C PHE A 127 19.97 -3.49 12.64
N GLU A 128 20.89 -4.44 12.53
CA GLU A 128 22.21 -4.18 12.00
C GLU A 128 22.10 -3.70 10.54
N GLU A 129 22.93 -2.75 10.13
CA GLU A 129 22.87 -2.09 8.82
C GLU A 129 22.81 -3.07 7.64
N LYS A 130 23.59 -4.17 7.72
CA LYS A 130 23.60 -5.22 6.68
C LYS A 130 22.24 -5.93 6.49
N TYR A 131 21.33 -5.89 7.50
CA TYR A 131 20.01 -6.52 7.43
C TYR A 131 18.89 -5.53 7.09
N GLN A 132 19.10 -4.23 7.23
CA GLN A 132 18.07 -3.21 7.03
C GLN A 132 17.50 -3.23 5.61
N GLN A 133 18.37 -3.24 4.59
CA GLN A 133 17.94 -3.28 3.19
C GLN A 133 17.14 -4.55 2.88
N ARG A 134 17.55 -5.68 3.45
CA ARG A 134 16.84 -6.96 3.28
C ARG A 134 15.48 -6.94 3.95
N ALA A 135 15.37 -6.40 5.16
CA ALA A 135 14.11 -6.23 5.88
C ALA A 135 13.15 -5.31 5.10
N ASN A 136 13.64 -4.21 4.54
CA ASN A 136 12.85 -3.30 3.73
C ASN A 136 12.29 -3.99 2.48
N SER A 137 13.10 -4.78 1.78
CA SER A 137 12.66 -5.52 0.60
C SER A 137 11.61 -6.57 0.93
N TRP A 138 11.79 -7.30 2.03
CA TRP A 138 10.82 -8.29 2.50
C TRP A 138 9.52 -7.65 2.97
N MET A 139 9.60 -6.45 3.55
CA MET A 139 8.42 -5.69 3.94
C MET A 139 7.53 -5.35 2.74
N LEU A 140 8.13 -4.91 1.63
CA LEU A 140 7.40 -4.65 0.38
C LEU A 140 6.80 -5.94 -0.22
N MET A 141 7.48 -7.07 -0.07
CA MET A 141 6.93 -8.37 -0.49
C MET A 141 5.70 -8.74 0.34
N VAL A 142 5.74 -8.57 1.66
CA VAL A 142 4.58 -8.82 2.54
C VAL A 142 3.40 -7.93 2.18
N ALA A 143 3.64 -6.69 1.75
CA ALA A 143 2.58 -5.80 1.26
C ALA A 143 1.76 -6.44 0.14
N ASN A 144 2.42 -7.11 -0.79
CA ASN A 144 1.75 -7.76 -1.92
C ASN A 144 0.85 -8.92 -1.51
N PHE A 145 1.18 -9.64 -0.44
CA PHE A 145 0.25 -10.63 0.13
C PHE A 145 -1.04 -9.99 0.64
N GLY A 146 -0.99 -8.75 1.16
CA GLY A 146 -2.18 -7.98 1.52
C GLY A 146 -3.06 -7.67 0.30
N PHE A 147 -2.45 -7.27 -0.81
CA PHE A 147 -3.17 -7.07 -2.07
C PHE A 147 -3.78 -8.36 -2.61
N VAL A 148 -3.03 -9.46 -2.61
CA VAL A 148 -3.54 -10.79 -3.04
C VAL A 148 -4.71 -11.23 -2.15
N ALA A 149 -4.59 -11.08 -0.83
CA ALA A 149 -5.64 -11.46 0.12
C ALA A 149 -6.94 -10.66 -0.06
N SER A 150 -6.86 -9.40 -0.52
CA SER A 150 -8.03 -8.54 -0.76
C SER A 150 -8.84 -8.89 -2.01
N THR A 151 -8.39 -9.81 -2.85
CA THR A 151 -8.99 -10.16 -4.14
C THR A 151 -9.79 -11.46 -4.06
N LEU A 152 -9.35 -12.52 -4.72
CA LEU A 152 -10.06 -13.79 -4.77
C LEU A 152 -10.44 -14.36 -3.39
N PRO A 153 -9.60 -14.34 -2.35
CA PRO A 153 -10.00 -14.81 -1.02
C PRO A 153 -11.19 -14.05 -0.44
N VAL A 154 -11.21 -12.72 -0.58
CA VAL A 154 -12.34 -11.89 -0.15
C VAL A 154 -13.58 -12.19 -0.98
N GLN A 155 -13.45 -12.37 -2.29
CA GLN A 155 -14.58 -12.68 -3.19
C GLN A 155 -15.23 -14.01 -2.86
N ILE A 156 -14.45 -15.03 -2.47
CA ILE A 156 -14.97 -16.34 -2.04
C ILE A 156 -15.73 -16.22 -0.71
N LEU A 157 -15.23 -15.42 0.22
CA LEU A 157 -15.87 -15.22 1.53
C LEU A 157 -17.12 -14.34 1.46
N LEU A 158 -17.17 -13.42 0.50
CA LEU A 158 -18.21 -12.40 0.39
C LEU A 158 -19.64 -12.98 0.37
N PRO A 159 -20.00 -14.01 -0.42
CA PRO A 159 -21.33 -14.60 -0.42
C PRO A 159 -21.66 -15.41 0.84
N ILE A 160 -20.63 -15.85 1.59
CA ILE A 160 -20.78 -16.70 2.79
C ILE A 160 -21.08 -15.87 4.03
N ILE A 161 -20.28 -14.82 4.27
CA ILE A 161 -20.33 -14.04 5.52
C ILE A 161 -20.71 -12.57 5.32
N GLY A 162 -20.77 -12.11 4.08
CA GLY A 162 -21.06 -10.71 3.74
C GLY A 162 -19.89 -9.75 4.02
N TRP A 163 -19.91 -8.58 3.37
CA TRP A 163 -18.83 -7.60 3.46
C TRP A 163 -18.68 -6.96 4.85
N ARG A 164 -19.78 -6.85 5.62
CA ARG A 164 -19.74 -6.32 6.99
C ARG A 164 -18.92 -7.21 7.91
N SER A 165 -19.18 -8.52 7.85
CA SER A 165 -18.41 -9.50 8.66
C SER A 165 -16.94 -9.54 8.26
N ILE A 166 -16.62 -9.39 6.97
CA ILE A 166 -15.25 -9.29 6.50
C ILE A 166 -14.54 -8.09 7.16
N PHE A 167 -15.18 -6.91 7.22
CA PHE A 167 -14.62 -5.74 7.89
C PHE A 167 -14.47 -5.94 9.39
N LEU A 168 -15.38 -6.66 10.06
CA LEU A 168 -15.23 -7.01 11.49
C LEU A 168 -14.07 -7.97 11.73
N ILE A 169 -13.84 -8.93 10.83
CA ILE A 169 -12.64 -9.80 10.86
C ILE A 169 -11.38 -8.95 10.72
N ILE A 170 -11.34 -8.02 9.76
CA ILE A 170 -10.18 -7.13 9.58
C ILE A 170 -10.00 -6.24 10.82
N ALA A 171 -11.07 -5.73 11.42
CA ALA A 171 -10.99 -4.99 12.68
C ALA A 171 -10.37 -5.83 13.81
N SER A 172 -10.71 -7.10 13.91
CA SER A 172 -10.10 -8.03 14.86
C SER A 172 -8.60 -8.24 14.59
N LEU A 173 -8.20 -8.33 13.32
CA LEU A 173 -6.78 -8.41 12.93
C LEU A 173 -6.02 -7.13 13.28
N ILE A 174 -6.64 -5.94 13.10
CA ILE A 174 -6.05 -4.67 13.52
C ILE A 174 -5.86 -4.64 15.04
N LEU A 175 -6.86 -5.07 15.80
CA LEU A 175 -6.76 -5.14 17.26
C LEU A 175 -5.62 -6.07 17.70
N ILE A 176 -5.50 -7.24 17.08
CA ILE A 176 -4.37 -8.16 17.32
C ILE A 176 -3.04 -7.46 16.99
N SER A 177 -2.95 -6.73 15.87
CA SER A 177 -1.74 -5.99 15.52
C SER A 177 -1.38 -4.94 16.56
N ILE A 178 -2.36 -4.18 17.07
CA ILE A 178 -2.15 -3.20 18.16
C ILE A 178 -1.58 -3.88 19.41
N ILE A 179 -2.16 -5.00 19.81
CA ILE A 179 -1.73 -5.78 20.98
C ILE A 179 -0.29 -6.28 20.78
N LEU A 180 0.00 -6.89 19.62
CA LEU A 180 1.34 -7.40 19.31
C LEU A 180 2.39 -6.27 19.31
N ILE A 181 2.08 -5.11 18.72
CA ILE A 181 2.98 -3.95 18.73
C ILE A 181 3.21 -3.46 20.16
N SER A 182 2.14 -3.37 20.96
CA SER A 182 2.23 -2.87 22.34
C SER A 182 3.08 -3.78 23.24
N ILE A 183 3.01 -5.09 23.05
CA ILE A 183 3.71 -6.07 23.91
C ILE A 183 5.12 -6.35 23.38
N LEU A 184 5.27 -6.60 22.09
CA LEU A 184 6.48 -7.20 21.52
C LEU A 184 7.49 -6.18 20.98
N ILE A 185 7.03 -4.97 20.60
CA ILE A 185 7.96 -3.95 20.09
C ILE A 185 8.63 -3.22 21.26
N PRO A 186 9.97 -3.08 21.23
CA PRO A 186 10.72 -2.36 22.27
C PRO A 186 10.28 -0.88 22.36
N SER A 187 10.43 -0.30 23.54
CA SER A 187 10.25 1.14 23.71
C SER A 187 11.31 1.91 22.93
N TRP A 188 10.91 3.05 22.38
CA TRP A 188 11.80 3.97 21.70
C TRP A 188 12.44 4.90 22.75
N GLU A 189 13.76 4.83 22.89
CA GLU A 189 14.51 5.81 23.64
C GLU A 189 14.89 6.95 22.69
N THR A 190 14.18 8.05 22.79
CA THR A 190 14.48 9.25 22.01
C THR A 190 15.78 9.84 22.56
N LYS A 191 16.89 9.77 21.83
CA LYS A 191 17.96 10.72 22.04
C LYS A 191 17.36 12.09 21.69
N ARG A 192 17.16 12.93 22.70
CA ARG A 192 16.84 14.34 22.50
C ARG A 192 18.07 15.01 21.85
N ASP A 193 18.16 14.97 20.54
CA ASP A 193 18.97 15.92 19.84
C ASP A 193 18.23 17.27 19.90
N GLU A 194 18.88 18.28 20.44
CA GLU A 194 18.37 19.65 20.64
C GLU A 194 18.04 20.38 19.32
N ASP A 195 18.27 19.74 18.19
CA ASP A 195 18.08 20.28 16.83
C ASP A 195 16.63 20.16 16.27
N GLN A 196 15.63 19.85 17.11
CA GLN A 196 14.24 19.67 16.63
C GLN A 196 13.58 20.91 16.04
N ASN A 197 14.13 22.11 16.25
CA ASN A 197 13.61 23.35 15.63
C ASN A 197 13.87 23.46 14.12
N ASN A 198 14.71 22.59 13.53
CA ASN A 198 15.10 22.65 12.13
C ASN A 198 14.17 21.86 11.17
N ASN A 199 13.21 21.06 11.66
CA ASN A 199 12.45 20.16 10.77
C ASN A 199 11.59 20.92 9.73
N LEU A 200 11.00 22.06 10.06
CA LEU A 200 10.25 22.87 9.10
C LEU A 200 11.13 23.57 8.07
N GLN A 201 12.33 23.99 8.51
CA GLN A 201 13.32 24.58 7.59
C GLN A 201 13.86 23.54 6.62
N ASN A 202 14.08 22.30 7.08
CA ASN A 202 14.50 21.18 6.24
C ASN A 202 13.45 20.83 5.17
N LEU A 203 12.15 20.88 5.49
CA LEU A 203 11.07 20.70 4.52
C LEU A 203 11.12 21.76 3.42
N SER A 204 11.36 23.03 3.77
CA SER A 204 11.52 24.12 2.79
C SER A 204 12.66 23.87 1.81
N HIS A 205 13.79 23.31 2.29
CA HIS A 205 14.93 22.97 1.42
C HIS A 205 14.59 21.87 0.42
N ILE A 206 13.83 20.84 0.82
CA ILE A 206 13.36 19.77 -0.08
C ILE A 206 12.51 20.34 -1.22
N TRP A 207 11.54 21.21 -0.89
CA TRP A 207 10.67 21.84 -1.89
C TRP A 207 11.39 22.87 -2.79
N LYS A 208 12.59 23.30 -2.46
CA LYS A 208 13.45 24.15 -3.32
C LYS A 208 14.39 23.33 -4.20
N ASN A 209 14.54 22.04 -3.97
CA ASN A 209 15.43 21.19 -4.74
C ASN A 209 14.83 20.90 -6.14
N LYS A 210 15.48 21.42 -7.19
CA LYS A 210 15.04 21.28 -8.59
C LYS A 210 14.89 19.82 -9.03
N PHE A 211 15.79 18.94 -8.57
CA PHE A 211 15.74 17.51 -8.88
C PHE A 211 14.49 16.88 -8.26
N PHE A 212 14.22 17.17 -6.98
CA PHE A 212 13.00 16.70 -6.30
C PHE A 212 11.73 17.15 -7.04
N ILE A 213 11.62 18.44 -7.36
CA ILE A 213 10.45 19.00 -8.06
C ILE A 213 10.26 18.34 -9.43
N SER A 214 11.34 18.05 -10.17
CA SER A 214 11.25 17.39 -11.49
C SER A 214 10.73 15.96 -11.41
N LEU A 215 10.90 15.27 -10.28
CA LEU A 215 10.43 13.91 -10.06
C LEU A 215 8.96 13.85 -9.60
N VAL A 216 8.43 14.93 -8.99
CA VAL A 216 7.05 14.95 -8.47
C VAL A 216 6.00 14.60 -9.54
N PRO A 217 5.99 15.19 -10.75
CA PRO A 217 5.01 14.83 -11.77
C PRO A 217 5.13 13.35 -12.17
N LEU A 218 6.34 12.84 -12.34
CA LEU A 218 6.58 11.46 -12.69
C LEU A 218 6.02 10.50 -11.62
N ALA A 219 6.32 10.78 -10.36
CA ALA A 219 5.83 9.99 -9.23
C ALA A 219 4.29 10.07 -9.13
N PHE A 220 3.71 11.26 -9.31
CA PHE A 220 2.27 11.49 -9.23
C PHE A 220 1.52 10.67 -10.30
N PHE A 221 1.89 10.82 -11.57
CA PHE A 221 1.17 10.14 -12.66
C PHE A 221 1.46 8.64 -12.68
N ASN A 222 2.70 8.23 -12.46
CA ASN A 222 3.07 6.83 -12.52
C ASN A 222 2.52 6.05 -11.31
N TYR A 223 2.89 6.46 -10.08
CA TYR A 223 2.45 5.75 -8.88
C TYR A 223 0.95 5.91 -8.64
N GLY A 224 0.42 7.11 -8.81
CA GLY A 224 -1.01 7.39 -8.66
C GLY A 224 -1.86 6.62 -9.67
N GLY A 225 -1.44 6.57 -10.94
CA GLY A 225 -2.12 5.81 -12.00
C GLY A 225 -2.18 4.32 -11.72
N VAL A 226 -1.04 3.72 -11.32
CA VAL A 226 -0.99 2.29 -10.93
C VAL A 226 -1.90 2.01 -9.75
N GLN A 227 -1.86 2.84 -8.72
CA GLN A 227 -2.70 2.66 -7.55
C GLN A 227 -4.19 2.77 -7.91
N ALA A 228 -4.57 3.74 -8.73
CA ALA A 228 -5.95 3.90 -9.17
C ALA A 228 -6.46 2.68 -9.95
N ILE A 229 -5.66 2.14 -10.86
CA ILE A 229 -6.00 0.94 -11.62
C ILE A 229 -6.11 -0.26 -10.68
N GLN A 230 -5.07 -0.53 -9.89
CA GLN A 230 -4.96 -1.73 -9.06
C GLN A 230 -6.00 -1.77 -7.93
N THR A 231 -6.28 -0.63 -7.29
CA THR A 231 -7.11 -0.59 -6.08
C THR A 231 -8.57 -0.26 -6.34
N LEU A 232 -8.92 0.18 -7.56
CA LEU A 232 -10.28 0.56 -7.89
C LEU A 232 -10.70 0.13 -9.30
N TRP A 233 -10.05 0.65 -10.36
CA TRP A 233 -10.63 0.64 -11.71
C TRP A 233 -10.50 -0.69 -12.44
N ALA A 234 -9.51 -1.53 -12.18
CA ALA A 234 -9.34 -2.81 -12.88
C ALA A 234 -10.53 -3.76 -12.64
N GLY A 235 -11.09 -3.80 -11.42
CA GLY A 235 -12.28 -4.58 -11.12
C GLY A 235 -13.50 -4.15 -11.92
N PRO A 236 -13.99 -2.91 -11.79
CA PRO A 236 -15.08 -2.37 -12.59
C PRO A 236 -14.88 -2.46 -14.11
N TRP A 237 -13.66 -2.29 -14.60
CA TRP A 237 -13.34 -2.50 -16.01
C TRP A 237 -13.64 -3.94 -16.46
N MET A 238 -13.16 -4.92 -15.70
CA MET A 238 -13.39 -6.33 -16.00
C MET A 238 -14.88 -6.70 -15.94
N LEU A 239 -15.65 -6.11 -15.05
CA LEU A 239 -17.10 -6.35 -14.94
C LEU A 239 -17.89 -5.68 -16.07
N ASN A 240 -17.65 -4.38 -16.33
CA ASN A 240 -18.51 -3.56 -17.18
C ASN A 240 -18.06 -3.48 -18.63
N VAL A 241 -16.77 -3.66 -18.92
CA VAL A 241 -16.20 -3.55 -20.27
C VAL A 241 -15.92 -4.91 -20.87
N THR A 242 -15.29 -5.83 -20.12
CA THR A 242 -14.98 -7.18 -20.63
C THR A 242 -16.07 -8.20 -20.36
N GLY A 243 -17.12 -7.83 -19.60
CA GLY A 243 -18.25 -8.72 -19.31
C GLY A 243 -17.94 -9.88 -18.38
N TYR A 244 -16.87 -9.80 -17.58
CA TYR A 244 -16.52 -10.83 -16.61
C TYR A 244 -17.55 -10.88 -15.46
N ASP A 245 -17.78 -12.07 -14.92
CA ASP A 245 -18.50 -12.20 -13.65
C ASP A 245 -17.62 -11.76 -12.46
N ALA A 246 -18.21 -11.71 -11.25
CA ALA A 246 -17.53 -11.26 -10.05
C ALA A 246 -16.33 -12.14 -9.67
N ILE A 247 -16.41 -13.45 -9.90
CA ILE A 247 -15.33 -14.40 -9.60
C ILE A 247 -14.20 -14.26 -10.64
N GLN A 248 -14.55 -14.14 -11.91
CA GLN A 248 -13.56 -13.90 -12.99
C GLN A 248 -12.83 -12.59 -12.79
N SER A 249 -13.53 -11.50 -12.42
CA SER A 249 -12.93 -10.22 -12.11
C SER A 249 -11.99 -10.31 -10.91
N ALA A 250 -12.40 -10.94 -9.81
CA ALA A 250 -11.56 -11.13 -8.64
C ALA A 250 -10.34 -12.03 -8.93
N THR A 251 -10.51 -13.05 -9.79
CA THR A 251 -9.40 -13.90 -10.28
C THR A 251 -8.42 -13.08 -11.13
N GLY A 252 -8.91 -12.20 -11.98
CA GLY A 252 -8.08 -11.27 -12.74
C GLY A 252 -7.25 -10.35 -11.82
N LEU A 253 -7.89 -9.72 -10.83
CA LEU A 253 -7.21 -8.91 -9.82
C LEU A 253 -6.18 -9.72 -9.01
N PHE A 254 -6.51 -10.97 -8.66
CA PHE A 254 -5.59 -11.88 -7.99
C PHE A 254 -4.33 -12.09 -8.82
N TRP A 255 -4.44 -12.43 -10.09
CA TRP A 255 -3.29 -12.64 -10.98
C TRP A 255 -2.47 -11.37 -11.22
N ILE A 256 -3.10 -10.19 -11.32
CA ILE A 256 -2.39 -8.91 -11.38
C ILE A 256 -1.47 -8.75 -10.16
N ASN A 257 -1.99 -9.02 -8.96
CA ASN A 257 -1.21 -8.88 -7.73
C ASN A 257 -0.16 -9.98 -7.57
N VAL A 258 -0.43 -11.20 -7.99
CA VAL A 258 0.53 -12.31 -7.99
C VAL A 258 1.68 -12.03 -8.96
N THR A 259 1.39 -11.55 -10.17
CA THR A 259 2.45 -11.18 -11.14
C THR A 259 3.29 -10.00 -10.63
N MET A 260 2.68 -9.05 -9.93
CA MET A 260 3.39 -7.98 -9.26
C MET A 260 4.35 -8.50 -8.17
N LEU A 261 3.91 -9.48 -7.37
CA LEU A 261 4.78 -10.15 -6.39
C LEU A 261 6.01 -10.78 -7.06
N PHE A 262 5.81 -11.56 -8.12
CA PHE A 262 6.92 -12.15 -8.87
C PHE A 262 7.84 -11.10 -9.50
N SER A 263 7.28 -9.99 -9.97
CA SER A 263 8.05 -8.88 -10.51
C SER A 263 8.99 -8.27 -9.47
N PHE A 264 8.55 -8.08 -8.23
CA PHE A 264 9.42 -7.62 -7.15
C PHE A 264 10.57 -8.59 -6.89
N LEU A 265 10.31 -9.91 -6.91
CA LEU A 265 11.36 -10.92 -6.74
C LEU A 265 12.37 -10.90 -7.89
N ILE A 266 11.88 -10.85 -9.14
CA ILE A 266 12.71 -10.81 -10.35
C ILE A 266 13.58 -9.55 -10.35
N TRP A 267 12.98 -8.37 -10.14
CA TRP A 267 13.72 -7.11 -10.12
C TRP A 267 14.68 -7.03 -8.93
N GLY A 268 14.27 -7.51 -7.75
CA GLY A 268 15.17 -7.59 -6.59
C GLY A 268 16.43 -8.41 -6.85
N TYR A 269 16.33 -9.45 -7.68
CA TYR A 269 17.47 -10.29 -8.07
C TYR A 269 18.30 -9.71 -9.22
N PHE A 270 17.64 -9.18 -10.25
CA PHE A 270 18.32 -8.72 -11.46
C PHE A 270 18.89 -7.30 -11.37
N LEU A 271 18.22 -6.38 -10.65
CA LEU A 271 18.64 -4.99 -10.57
C LEU A 271 20.08 -4.80 -10.05
N PRO A 272 20.52 -5.49 -8.98
CA PRO A 272 21.91 -5.40 -8.52
C PRO A 272 22.91 -5.89 -9.58
N LYS A 273 22.56 -6.96 -10.30
CA LYS A 273 23.42 -7.52 -11.38
C LYS A 273 23.52 -6.59 -12.59
N LEU A 274 22.43 -5.91 -12.94
CA LEU A 274 22.42 -4.93 -14.03
C LEU A 274 23.21 -3.68 -13.64
N SER A 275 23.06 -3.23 -12.39
CA SER A 275 23.84 -2.10 -11.85
C SER A 275 25.35 -2.40 -11.85
N SER A 276 25.76 -3.62 -11.49
CA SER A 276 27.17 -4.02 -11.54
C SER A 276 27.75 -4.06 -12.96
N LYS A 277 26.89 -4.19 -13.99
CA LYS A 277 27.26 -4.09 -15.41
C LYS A 277 27.17 -2.68 -15.98
N GLY A 278 27.01 -1.65 -15.14
CA GLY A 278 26.94 -0.25 -15.56
C GLY A 278 25.61 0.19 -16.15
N ILE A 279 24.54 -0.64 -16.01
CA ILE A 279 23.20 -0.26 -16.42
C ILE A 279 22.53 0.48 -15.26
N ASP A 280 22.38 1.79 -15.43
CA ASP A 280 21.72 2.64 -14.43
C ASP A 280 20.21 2.35 -14.37
N SER A 281 19.66 2.35 -13.16
CA SER A 281 18.22 2.18 -12.89
C SER A 281 17.38 3.20 -13.66
N MET A 282 17.86 4.43 -13.84
CA MET A 282 17.17 5.46 -14.61
C MET A 282 17.05 5.10 -16.11
N ARG A 283 18.04 4.39 -16.65
CA ARG A 283 17.99 3.92 -18.04
C ARG A 283 16.90 2.85 -18.22
N ILE A 284 16.75 1.96 -17.24
CA ILE A 284 15.69 0.95 -17.24
C ILE A 284 14.31 1.62 -17.19
N VAL A 285 14.11 2.60 -16.29
CA VAL A 285 12.86 3.36 -16.19
C VAL A 285 12.50 4.05 -17.49
N LYS A 286 13.47 4.68 -18.17
CA LYS A 286 13.25 5.35 -19.47
C LYS A 286 12.72 4.42 -20.56
N PHE A 287 13.07 3.12 -20.51
CA PHE A 287 12.57 2.14 -21.47
C PHE A 287 11.24 1.50 -21.05
N THR A 288 11.10 1.16 -19.79
CA THR A 288 9.93 0.41 -19.30
C THR A 288 8.69 1.29 -19.16
N LEU A 289 8.86 2.56 -18.81
CA LEU A 289 7.74 3.47 -18.62
C LEU A 289 6.93 3.73 -19.90
N PRO A 290 7.54 4.04 -21.06
CA PRO A 290 6.79 4.18 -22.32
C PRO A 290 6.06 2.89 -22.72
N VAL A 291 6.69 1.73 -22.50
CA VAL A 291 6.07 0.43 -22.78
C VAL A 291 4.81 0.23 -21.94
N SER A 292 4.81 0.61 -20.65
CA SER A 292 3.62 0.56 -19.81
C SER A 292 2.48 1.41 -20.35
N TYR A 293 2.79 2.65 -20.74
CA TYR A 293 1.76 3.56 -21.26
C TYR A 293 1.21 3.08 -22.61
N ILE A 294 2.06 2.50 -23.47
CA ILE A 294 1.60 1.87 -24.73
C ILE A 294 0.65 0.71 -24.43
N ILE A 295 0.98 -0.16 -23.47
CA ILE A 295 0.11 -1.28 -23.09
C ILE A 295 -1.22 -0.77 -22.51
N LEU A 296 -1.20 0.24 -21.64
CA LEU A 296 -2.42 0.86 -21.13
C LEU A 296 -3.28 1.46 -22.24
N PHE A 297 -2.66 2.14 -23.20
CA PHE A 297 -3.34 2.69 -24.36
C PHE A 297 -3.98 1.60 -25.22
N LEU A 298 -3.27 0.49 -25.43
CA LEU A 298 -3.81 -0.67 -26.16
C LEU A 298 -4.99 -1.30 -25.42
N ILE A 299 -4.95 -1.41 -24.08
CA ILE A 299 -6.08 -1.90 -23.28
C ILE A 299 -7.33 -1.05 -23.54
N VAL A 300 -7.18 0.29 -23.54
CA VAL A 300 -8.30 1.20 -23.78
C VAL A 300 -8.85 1.06 -25.19
N ILE A 301 -7.99 0.92 -26.23
CA ILE A 301 -8.43 0.74 -27.61
C ILE A 301 -9.11 -0.61 -27.84
N MET A 302 -8.57 -1.68 -27.24
CA MET A 302 -9.11 -3.02 -27.40
C MET A 302 -10.45 -3.22 -26.68
N GLY A 303 -10.75 -2.39 -25.69
CA GLY A 303 -12.01 -2.39 -24.96
C GLY A 303 -12.37 -3.76 -24.40
N ASP A 304 -13.48 -4.35 -24.86
CA ASP A 304 -14.00 -5.66 -24.43
C ASP A 304 -13.07 -6.85 -24.73
N LYS A 305 -12.18 -6.71 -25.71
CA LYS A 305 -11.17 -7.72 -26.08
C LYS A 305 -9.95 -7.72 -25.13
N ALA A 306 -9.79 -6.68 -24.30
CA ALA A 306 -8.71 -6.58 -23.34
C ALA A 306 -9.02 -7.35 -22.06
N GLY A 307 -8.73 -8.64 -22.03
CA GLY A 307 -8.91 -9.48 -20.82
C GLY A 307 -7.93 -9.14 -19.69
N ALA A 308 -8.13 -9.77 -18.52
CA ALA A 308 -7.31 -9.58 -17.32
C ALA A 308 -5.81 -9.79 -17.55
N THR A 309 -5.43 -10.65 -18.47
CA THR A 309 -4.04 -10.95 -18.83
C THR A 309 -3.27 -9.74 -19.38
N MET A 310 -3.97 -8.76 -19.99
CA MET A 310 -3.33 -7.54 -20.50
C MET A 310 -2.95 -6.54 -19.40
N PHE A 311 -3.55 -6.62 -18.22
CA PHE A 311 -3.13 -5.79 -17.08
C PHE A 311 -1.85 -6.30 -16.42
N THR A 312 -1.48 -7.57 -16.61
CA THR A 312 -0.29 -8.14 -15.98
C THR A 312 1.03 -7.48 -16.45
N PRO A 313 1.27 -7.20 -17.75
CA PRO A 313 2.47 -6.51 -18.20
C PRO A 313 2.60 -5.09 -17.64
N VAL A 314 1.49 -4.38 -17.39
CA VAL A 314 1.48 -3.05 -16.77
C VAL A 314 2.10 -3.12 -15.38
N SER A 315 1.81 -4.16 -14.60
CA SER A 315 2.38 -4.39 -13.27
C SER A 315 3.91 -4.53 -13.30
N TYR A 316 4.47 -5.18 -14.32
CA TYR A 316 5.92 -5.38 -14.45
C TYR A 316 6.70 -4.10 -14.68
N THR A 317 6.14 -3.19 -15.46
CA THR A 317 6.86 -2.01 -15.93
C THR A 317 6.87 -0.87 -14.91
N HIS A 318 5.86 -0.79 -14.06
CA HIS A 318 5.77 0.24 -13.02
C HIS A 318 6.68 -0.01 -11.81
N LEU A 319 7.16 -1.24 -11.61
CA LEU A 319 8.04 -1.62 -10.51
C LEU A 319 9.49 -1.17 -10.67
N THR A 320 9.85 -0.64 -11.83
CA THR A 320 11.21 -0.20 -12.13
C THR A 320 11.58 1.16 -11.53
N LEU A 321 10.63 1.85 -10.86
CA LEU A 321 10.98 3.04 -10.10
C LEU A 321 11.94 2.68 -8.97
N PRO A 322 13.13 3.27 -8.93
CA PRO A 322 14.15 2.88 -7.96
C PRO A 322 13.67 3.19 -6.55
N THR A 323 13.56 2.16 -5.73
CA THR A 323 13.45 2.26 -4.27
C THR A 323 14.76 2.79 -3.63
N ARG A 324 15.72 3.17 -4.47
CA ARG A 324 17.00 3.80 -4.10
C ARG A 324 16.92 5.32 -4.25
N PHE A 325 16.05 5.98 -3.51
CA PHE A 325 16.30 7.34 -3.06
C PHE A 325 16.69 7.31 -1.58
N SER A 326 17.71 6.53 -1.24
CA SER A 326 18.50 6.78 -0.05
C SER A 326 19.60 7.77 -0.45
N VAL A 327 19.35 9.04 -0.27
CA VAL A 327 20.37 10.05 -0.05
C VAL A 327 20.70 10.05 1.43
#